data_3e7752cbab023e322365091b4c015941
#
_entry.id   3e7752cbab023e322365091b4c015941
#
_cell.length_a   1.000
_cell.length_b   1.000
_cell.length_c   1.000
_cell.angle_alpha   90.00
_cell.angle_beta   90.00
_cell.angle_gamma   90.00
#
_symmetry.space_group_name_H-M   'P 1'
#
loop_
_entity.id
_entity.type
_entity.pdbx_description
1 polymer ?
#
loop_
_entity_poly.entity_id
_entity_poly.type
_entity_poly.pdbx_seq_one_letter_code
_entity_poly.pdbx_strand_id
1 'polypeptide(L)'
;MADLKFEHIIYEKKGPVAVLTINREGALNAIAGQTSREMQEAWEDFRDDDGLRVAILTGVGEKSFSTGMDLVATARGENQFAGKPAPFGGFTKRMPIYKPLIAAINGFCLAGGMELALTCDIRICTPEARFGLPEVRWAIMPGAGGTQRMPRAIPLAWANYLILTADQMDADTAFRIGLVSHVVPREELMDRAMAIANMICERGPLAVKAAKETIIRGMDMPLEHGLAYEDLVLGRLMATDDAKEGPRAFAEKRKPEYKGR
;
A
#
# COMPACT_ATOMS: atom_id res chain seq x y z
N MET A 1 -18.26 10.98 14.16
CA MET A 1 -17.94 9.85 13.28
C MET A 1 -18.28 8.58 14.02
N ALA A 2 -18.98 7.62 13.39
CA ALA A 2 -19.26 6.34 14.04
C ALA A 2 -17.94 5.62 14.26
N ASP A 3 -17.74 5.04 15.47
CA ASP A 3 -16.61 4.15 15.72
C ASP A 3 -16.77 2.93 14.81
N LEU A 4 -15.93 2.85 13.78
CA LEU A 4 -15.87 1.70 12.88
C LEU A 4 -15.38 0.50 13.71
N LYS A 5 -16.25 -0.47 13.93
CA LYS A 5 -15.91 -1.72 14.61
C LYS A 5 -15.69 -2.81 13.58
N PHE A 6 -14.47 -3.32 13.54
CA PHE A 6 -14.04 -4.36 12.63
C PHE A 6 -13.68 -5.64 13.42
N GLU A 7 -13.84 -6.79 12.79
CA GLU A 7 -13.50 -8.10 13.35
C GLU A 7 -12.18 -8.63 12.78
N HIS A 8 -11.99 -8.46 11.46
CA HIS A 8 -10.85 -9.00 10.72
C HIS A 8 -9.69 -8.02 10.56
N ILE A 9 -9.88 -6.77 10.95
CA ILE A 9 -8.83 -5.75 10.91
C ILE A 9 -8.85 -4.91 12.19
N ILE A 10 -7.70 -4.28 12.47
CA ILE A 10 -7.60 -3.20 13.45
C ILE A 10 -7.30 -1.93 12.65
N TYR A 11 -8.11 -0.88 12.84
CA TYR A 11 -7.93 0.39 12.17
C TYR A 11 -7.78 1.50 13.20
N GLU A 12 -6.62 2.14 13.24
CA GLU A 12 -6.27 3.16 14.22
C GLU A 12 -5.86 4.45 13.52
N LYS A 13 -6.29 5.59 14.07
CA LYS A 13 -5.86 6.92 13.64
C LYS A 13 -4.87 7.48 14.67
N LYS A 14 -3.59 7.63 14.29
CA LYS A 14 -2.50 8.14 15.13
C LYS A 14 -2.08 9.53 14.62
N GLY A 15 -2.83 10.55 15.00
CA GLY A 15 -2.69 11.89 14.42
C GLY A 15 -2.98 11.85 12.92
N PRO A 16 -2.06 12.32 12.05
CA PRO A 16 -2.26 12.32 10.60
C PRO A 16 -1.96 10.97 9.93
N VAL A 17 -1.64 9.91 10.70
CA VAL A 17 -1.29 8.59 10.20
C VAL A 17 -2.38 7.59 10.54
N ALA A 18 -2.92 6.90 9.54
CA ALA A 18 -3.76 5.73 9.75
C ALA A 18 -2.89 4.46 9.81
N VAL A 19 -3.23 3.53 10.70
CA VAL A 19 -2.61 2.20 10.76
C VAL A 19 -3.72 1.17 10.56
N LEU A 20 -3.63 0.40 9.49
CA LEU A 20 -4.51 -0.72 9.21
C LEU A 20 -3.72 -2.02 9.41
N THR A 21 -4.15 -2.82 10.39
CA THR A 21 -3.54 -4.11 10.69
C THR A 21 -4.51 -5.23 10.32
N ILE A 22 -4.11 -6.15 9.46
CA ILE A 22 -4.88 -7.36 9.18
C ILE A 22 -4.83 -8.24 10.42
N ASN A 23 -5.99 -8.56 11.00
CA ASN A 23 -6.11 -9.21 12.31
C ASN A 23 -6.72 -10.61 12.19
N ARG A 24 -6.00 -11.51 11.51
CA ARG A 24 -6.41 -12.91 11.33
C ARG A 24 -5.20 -13.85 11.50
N GLU A 25 -4.49 -13.72 12.63
CA GLU A 25 -3.24 -14.45 12.89
C GLU A 25 -3.40 -15.96 12.73
N GLY A 26 -4.49 -16.54 13.25
CA GLY A 26 -4.78 -17.97 13.14
C GLY A 26 -4.95 -18.49 11.70
N ALA A 27 -5.20 -17.58 10.74
CA ALA A 27 -5.26 -17.84 9.32
C ALA A 27 -4.07 -17.24 8.54
N LEU A 28 -2.94 -16.94 9.20
CA LEU A 28 -1.78 -16.26 8.62
C LEU A 28 -2.15 -14.97 7.87
N ASN A 29 -3.10 -14.22 8.41
CA ASN A 29 -3.62 -12.97 7.85
C ASN A 29 -4.18 -13.12 6.42
N ALA A 30 -4.75 -14.31 6.11
CA ALA A 30 -5.43 -14.54 4.85
C ALA A 30 -6.68 -13.67 4.71
N ILE A 31 -6.97 -13.25 3.48
CA ILE A 31 -8.03 -12.30 3.14
C ILE A 31 -9.30 -13.06 2.76
N ALA A 32 -10.30 -13.01 3.61
CA ALA A 32 -11.65 -13.47 3.34
C ALA A 32 -12.51 -12.34 2.71
N GLY A 33 -13.71 -12.68 2.26
CA GLY A 33 -14.66 -11.69 1.73
C GLY A 33 -15.00 -10.59 2.75
N GLN A 34 -15.21 -10.96 4.04
CA GLN A 34 -15.44 -10.00 5.12
C GLN A 34 -14.22 -9.09 5.31
N THR A 35 -13.00 -9.65 5.34
CA THR A 35 -11.76 -8.87 5.45
C THR A 35 -11.68 -7.80 4.36
N SER A 36 -12.00 -8.16 3.10
CA SER A 36 -11.99 -7.20 2.00
C SER A 36 -13.03 -6.08 2.16
N ARG A 37 -14.21 -6.39 2.70
CA ARG A 37 -15.24 -5.35 2.97
C ARG A 37 -14.79 -4.40 4.08
N GLU A 38 -14.31 -4.94 5.20
CA GLU A 38 -13.81 -4.13 6.31
C GLU A 38 -12.63 -3.24 5.88
N MET A 39 -11.69 -3.81 5.12
CA MET A 39 -10.59 -3.04 4.55
C MET A 39 -11.09 -1.95 3.60
N GLN A 40 -12.12 -2.22 2.79
CA GLN A 40 -12.69 -1.20 1.91
C GLN A 40 -13.24 -0.01 2.69
N GLU A 41 -14.02 -0.27 3.74
CA GLU A 41 -14.58 0.78 4.61
C GLU A 41 -13.47 1.62 5.26
N ALA A 42 -12.41 0.96 5.77
CA ALA A 42 -11.25 1.64 6.35
C ALA A 42 -10.49 2.48 5.30
N TRP A 43 -10.33 1.98 4.07
CA TRP A 43 -9.66 2.72 2.99
C TRP A 43 -10.50 3.89 2.46
N GLU A 44 -11.83 3.77 2.44
CA GLU A 44 -12.74 4.86 2.11
C GLU A 44 -12.65 5.97 3.16
N ASP A 45 -12.68 5.63 4.46
CA ASP A 45 -12.47 6.59 5.54
C ASP A 45 -11.09 7.27 5.44
N PHE A 46 -10.02 6.48 5.23
CA PHE A 46 -8.67 7.06 5.05
C PHE A 46 -8.59 8.00 3.86
N ARG A 47 -9.19 7.63 2.72
CA ARG A 47 -9.20 8.45 1.51
C ARG A 47 -9.87 9.79 1.75
N ASP A 48 -11.01 9.78 2.43
CA ASP A 48 -11.95 10.90 2.53
C ASP A 48 -11.72 11.78 3.77
N ASP A 49 -11.01 11.31 4.81
CA ASP A 49 -10.65 12.10 6.00
C ASP A 49 -9.44 13.01 5.71
N ASP A 50 -9.69 14.31 5.52
CA ASP A 50 -8.61 15.29 5.25
C ASP A 50 -7.60 15.45 6.40
N GLY A 51 -7.91 15.01 7.61
CA GLY A 51 -6.97 14.94 8.73
C GLY A 51 -5.89 13.86 8.58
N LEU A 52 -6.15 12.84 7.75
CA LEU A 52 -5.22 11.75 7.49
C LEU A 52 -4.37 12.02 6.25
N ARG A 53 -3.06 11.81 6.35
CA ARG A 53 -2.08 12.11 5.30
C ARG A 53 -1.37 10.87 4.75
N VAL A 54 -1.14 9.86 5.59
CA VAL A 54 -0.40 8.62 5.26
C VAL A 54 -1.10 7.44 5.90
N ALA A 55 -1.07 6.26 5.26
CA ALA A 55 -1.48 5.03 5.92
C ALA A 55 -0.36 3.99 5.92
N ILE A 56 -0.32 3.19 6.99
CA ILE A 56 0.54 2.03 7.15
C ILE A 56 -0.35 0.79 7.12
N LEU A 57 -0.01 -0.19 6.29
CA LEU A 57 -0.62 -1.50 6.23
C LEU A 57 0.35 -2.55 6.79
N THR A 58 -0.12 -3.37 7.72
CA THR A 58 0.66 -4.47 8.31
C THR A 58 -0.23 -5.66 8.67
N GLY A 59 0.34 -6.74 9.14
CA GLY A 59 -0.37 -7.92 9.67
C GLY A 59 -0.11 -8.10 11.17
N VAL A 60 -1.09 -8.61 11.92
CA VAL A 60 -0.91 -8.99 13.31
C VAL A 60 0.04 -10.18 13.45
N GLY A 61 0.75 -10.26 14.58
CA GLY A 61 1.68 -11.35 14.89
C GLY A 61 3.01 -11.26 14.17
N GLU A 62 3.78 -12.34 14.24
CA GLU A 62 5.16 -12.36 13.77
C GLU A 62 5.36 -13.12 12.47
N LYS A 63 4.40 -13.97 12.08
CA LYS A 63 4.60 -14.94 11.00
C LYS A 63 4.27 -14.39 9.62
N SER A 64 3.29 -13.50 9.52
CA SER A 64 2.72 -13.15 8.23
C SER A 64 2.21 -11.71 8.19
N PHE A 65 2.57 -11.02 7.13
CA PHE A 65 1.86 -9.84 6.67
C PHE A 65 0.49 -10.27 6.10
N SER A 66 0.49 -11.14 5.09
CA SER A 66 -0.69 -11.82 4.56
C SER A 66 -0.26 -12.94 3.59
N THR A 67 -0.96 -14.07 3.63
CA THR A 67 -0.78 -15.17 2.67
C THR A 67 -1.77 -15.13 1.50
N GLY A 68 -2.50 -14.03 1.35
CA GLY A 68 -3.42 -13.83 0.23
C GLY A 68 -4.82 -14.37 0.49
N MET A 69 -5.48 -14.86 -0.55
CA MET A 69 -6.88 -15.31 -0.46
C MET A 69 -7.04 -16.47 0.51
N ASP A 70 -8.07 -16.42 1.35
CA ASP A 70 -8.45 -17.51 2.24
C ASP A 70 -9.05 -18.66 1.41
N LEU A 71 -8.19 -19.62 1.04
CA LEU A 71 -8.59 -20.78 0.22
C LEU A 71 -9.54 -21.72 0.97
N VAL A 72 -9.46 -21.79 2.30
CA VAL A 72 -10.36 -22.60 3.13
C VAL A 72 -11.77 -22.01 3.10
N ALA A 73 -11.90 -20.72 3.31
CA ALA A 73 -13.17 -20.01 3.18
C ALA A 73 -13.72 -20.08 1.75
N THR A 74 -12.83 -20.01 0.74
CA THR A 74 -13.22 -20.17 -0.67
C THR A 74 -13.78 -21.57 -0.96
N ALA A 75 -13.13 -22.64 -0.48
CA ALA A 75 -13.58 -24.01 -0.67
C ALA A 75 -14.93 -24.29 0.02
N ARG A 76 -15.25 -23.57 1.09
CA ARG A 76 -16.55 -23.62 1.79
C ARG A 76 -17.64 -22.76 1.15
N GLY A 77 -17.32 -22.01 0.09
CA GLY A 77 -18.23 -21.05 -0.53
C GLY A 77 -18.47 -19.77 0.27
N GLU A 78 -17.70 -19.53 1.36
CA GLU A 78 -17.86 -18.38 2.25
C GLU A 78 -17.33 -17.08 1.62
N ASN A 79 -16.45 -17.18 0.61
CA ASN A 79 -15.94 -16.04 -0.15
C ASN A 79 -16.84 -15.63 -1.32
N GLN A 80 -18.06 -16.20 -1.45
CA GLN A 80 -19.01 -15.76 -2.46
C GLN A 80 -19.51 -14.35 -2.09
N PHE A 81 -19.20 -13.43 -2.99
CA PHE A 81 -19.54 -12.03 -2.86
C PHE A 81 -21.03 -11.82 -3.13
N ALA A 82 -21.87 -11.84 -2.09
CA ALA A 82 -23.25 -11.40 -2.21
C ALA A 82 -23.25 -9.87 -2.46
N GLY A 83 -23.77 -9.45 -3.60
CA GLY A 83 -23.81 -8.03 -3.98
C GLY A 83 -22.64 -7.56 -4.84
N LYS A 84 -22.33 -6.27 -4.82
CA LYS A 84 -21.11 -5.72 -5.46
C LYS A 84 -19.90 -6.16 -4.65
N PRO A 85 -19.04 -7.02 -5.20
CA PRO A 85 -17.89 -7.50 -4.45
C PRO A 85 -16.91 -6.35 -4.19
N ALA A 86 -16.47 -6.21 -2.93
CA ALA A 86 -15.33 -5.37 -2.61
C ALA A 86 -14.11 -5.84 -3.44
N PRO A 87 -13.27 -4.93 -3.93
CA PRO A 87 -11.99 -5.32 -4.49
C PRO A 87 -11.20 -6.14 -3.47
N PHE A 88 -10.35 -7.06 -3.91
CA PHE A 88 -9.49 -7.82 -3.01
C PHE A 88 -8.72 -6.86 -2.08
N GLY A 89 -8.80 -7.09 -0.75
CA GLY A 89 -8.23 -6.20 0.25
C GLY A 89 -8.76 -4.77 0.23
N GLY A 90 -9.92 -4.55 -0.37
CA GLY A 90 -10.64 -3.27 -0.39
C GLY A 90 -10.14 -2.24 -1.40
N PHE A 91 -8.91 -2.35 -1.93
CA PHE A 91 -8.32 -1.26 -2.73
C PHE A 91 -7.39 -1.68 -3.88
N THR A 92 -7.14 -2.96 -4.08
CA THR A 92 -6.22 -3.42 -5.14
C THR A 92 -6.70 -3.05 -6.54
N LYS A 93 -7.99 -2.81 -6.71
CA LYS A 93 -8.61 -2.35 -7.96
C LYS A 93 -9.70 -1.33 -7.66
N ARG A 94 -9.90 -0.36 -8.57
CA ARG A 94 -11.04 0.56 -8.60
C ARG A 94 -11.14 1.59 -7.47
N MET A 95 -10.15 1.72 -6.60
CA MET A 95 -10.12 2.76 -5.58
C MET A 95 -8.84 3.59 -5.71
N PRO A 96 -8.89 4.76 -6.36
CA PRO A 96 -7.73 5.64 -6.42
C PRO A 96 -7.50 6.28 -5.03
N ILE A 97 -6.37 5.97 -4.42
CA ILE A 97 -5.90 6.59 -3.18
C ILE A 97 -4.58 7.28 -3.49
N TYR A 98 -4.57 8.62 -3.54
CA TYR A 98 -3.36 9.40 -3.81
C TYR A 98 -2.63 9.85 -2.54
N LYS A 99 -3.17 9.57 -1.35
CA LYS A 99 -2.42 9.64 -0.11
C LYS A 99 -1.40 8.49 -0.06
N PRO A 100 -0.16 8.71 0.44
CA PRO A 100 0.85 7.67 0.51
C PRO A 100 0.44 6.47 1.37
N LEU A 101 0.86 5.28 0.93
CA LEU A 101 0.64 4.00 1.57
C LEU A 101 1.98 3.31 1.82
N ILE A 102 2.21 2.85 3.04
CA ILE A 102 3.41 2.13 3.46
C ILE A 102 3.01 0.70 3.82
N ALA A 103 3.63 -0.31 3.21
CA ALA A 103 3.52 -1.69 3.66
C ALA A 103 4.66 -2.00 4.64
N ALA A 104 4.32 -2.33 5.89
CA ALA A 104 5.23 -2.82 6.91
C ALA A 104 5.09 -4.35 7.01
N ILE A 105 6.03 -5.06 6.40
CA ILE A 105 5.92 -6.49 6.10
C ILE A 105 6.66 -7.29 7.18
N ASN A 106 5.90 -7.90 8.08
CA ASN A 106 6.37 -8.59 9.28
C ASN A 106 6.66 -10.10 9.09
N GLY A 107 6.54 -10.64 7.87
CA GLY A 107 6.74 -12.06 7.61
C GLY A 107 6.29 -12.47 6.21
N PHE A 108 5.53 -13.57 6.07
CA PHE A 108 5.04 -14.02 4.76
C PHE A 108 4.20 -12.95 4.07
N CYS A 109 4.58 -12.60 2.85
CA CYS A 109 3.91 -11.66 1.96
C CYS A 109 3.68 -12.38 0.62
N LEU A 110 2.64 -13.22 0.55
CA LEU A 110 2.43 -14.18 -0.52
C LEU A 110 1.09 -13.99 -1.22
N ALA A 111 1.03 -14.37 -2.49
CA ALA A 111 -0.20 -14.33 -3.29
C ALA A 111 -0.87 -12.95 -3.22
N GLY A 112 -2.16 -12.90 -2.93
CA GLY A 112 -2.89 -11.65 -2.73
C GLY A 112 -2.28 -10.73 -1.67
N GLY A 113 -1.55 -11.25 -0.67
CA GLY A 113 -0.78 -10.42 0.29
C GLY A 113 0.34 -9.65 -0.39
N MET A 114 1.04 -10.29 -1.34
CA MET A 114 2.02 -9.61 -2.19
C MET A 114 1.35 -8.57 -3.10
N GLU A 115 0.15 -8.85 -3.62
CA GLU A 115 -0.60 -7.91 -4.43
C GLU A 115 -1.05 -6.66 -3.64
N LEU A 116 -1.41 -6.84 -2.34
CA LEU A 116 -1.66 -5.74 -1.40
C LEU A 116 -0.39 -4.90 -1.18
N ALA A 117 0.75 -5.54 -0.91
CA ALA A 117 2.02 -4.85 -0.71
C ALA A 117 2.47 -4.09 -1.99
N LEU A 118 2.26 -4.65 -3.17
CA LEU A 118 2.52 -4.00 -4.45
C LEU A 118 1.58 -2.82 -4.75
N THR A 119 0.44 -2.72 -4.09
CA THR A 119 -0.47 -1.57 -4.20
C THR A 119 -0.02 -0.41 -3.30
N CYS A 120 0.79 -0.68 -2.27
CA CYS A 120 1.43 0.33 -1.45
C CYS A 120 2.61 0.97 -2.18
N ASP A 121 2.90 2.25 -1.85
CA ASP A 121 3.96 3.03 -2.50
C ASP A 121 5.35 2.66 -1.98
N ILE A 122 5.46 2.51 -0.66
CA ILE A 122 6.69 2.18 0.05
C ILE A 122 6.52 0.83 0.72
N ARG A 123 7.49 -0.06 0.57
CA ARG A 123 7.53 -1.37 1.21
C ARG A 123 8.79 -1.49 2.06
N ILE A 124 8.62 -1.81 3.33
CA ILE A 124 9.70 -2.16 4.25
C ILE A 124 9.42 -3.52 4.86
N CYS A 125 10.43 -4.27 5.25
CA CYS A 125 10.21 -5.61 5.77
C CYS A 125 11.20 -6.01 6.87
N THR A 126 10.89 -7.12 7.54
CA THR A 126 11.81 -7.81 8.44
C THR A 126 12.72 -8.78 7.67
N PRO A 127 13.87 -9.22 8.23
CA PRO A 127 14.76 -10.19 7.59
C PRO A 127 14.09 -11.55 7.29
N GLU A 128 13.09 -11.93 8.10
CA GLU A 128 12.36 -13.19 7.94
C GLU A 128 11.29 -13.14 6.83
N ALA A 129 11.03 -11.96 6.27
CA ALA A 129 10.00 -11.81 5.24
C ALA A 129 10.27 -12.69 4.01
N ARG A 130 9.19 -13.25 3.44
CA ARG A 130 9.21 -14.06 2.23
C ARG A 130 8.17 -13.53 1.26
N PHE A 131 8.56 -13.38 0.00
CA PHE A 131 7.78 -12.76 -1.05
C PHE A 131 7.54 -13.71 -2.20
N GLY A 132 6.34 -13.73 -2.77
CA GLY A 132 6.04 -14.54 -3.93
C GLY A 132 4.59 -14.45 -4.39
N LEU A 133 4.34 -14.93 -5.60
CA LEU A 133 3.00 -15.06 -6.20
C LEU A 133 2.76 -16.52 -6.58
N PRO A 134 2.48 -17.43 -5.59
CA PRO A 134 2.45 -18.86 -5.81
C PRO A 134 1.12 -19.38 -6.36
N GLU A 135 0.26 -18.54 -6.94
CA GLU A 135 -1.09 -18.87 -7.37
C GLU A 135 -1.12 -20.00 -8.40
N VAL A 136 -0.12 -20.11 -9.28
CA VAL A 136 -0.06 -21.16 -10.32
C VAL A 136 0.05 -22.58 -9.76
N ARG A 137 0.46 -22.76 -8.50
CA ARG A 137 0.40 -24.04 -7.79
C ARG A 137 -1.02 -24.58 -7.66
N TRP A 138 -2.00 -23.70 -7.70
CA TRP A 138 -3.41 -23.99 -7.52
C TRP A 138 -4.21 -23.86 -8.82
N ALA A 139 -3.52 -23.87 -9.98
CA ALA A 139 -4.10 -23.66 -11.30
C ALA A 139 -4.90 -22.36 -11.46
N ILE A 140 -4.52 -21.32 -10.71
CA ILE A 140 -5.02 -19.96 -10.84
C ILE A 140 -3.85 -19.01 -11.07
N MET A 141 -4.12 -17.75 -11.36
CA MET A 141 -3.08 -16.73 -11.53
C MET A 141 -3.31 -15.57 -10.57
N PRO A 142 -2.28 -14.72 -10.29
CA PRO A 142 -2.45 -13.50 -9.53
C PRO A 142 -3.53 -12.61 -10.16
N GLY A 143 -4.61 -12.37 -9.42
CA GLY A 143 -5.83 -11.72 -9.96
C GLY A 143 -6.09 -10.32 -9.39
N ALA A 144 -5.34 -9.89 -8.37
CA ALA A 144 -5.53 -8.59 -7.73
C ALA A 144 -4.47 -7.53 -8.14
N GLY A 145 -3.77 -7.78 -9.25
CA GLY A 145 -2.83 -6.85 -9.88
C GLY A 145 -1.37 -7.32 -9.89
N GLY A 146 -1.07 -8.52 -9.36
CA GLY A 146 0.29 -9.06 -9.28
C GLY A 146 0.98 -9.15 -10.63
N THR A 147 0.29 -9.70 -11.64
CA THR A 147 0.81 -9.80 -13.01
C THR A 147 1.11 -8.45 -13.67
N GLN A 148 0.55 -7.37 -13.16
CA GLN A 148 0.73 -6.02 -13.70
C GLN A 148 1.71 -5.19 -12.89
N ARG A 149 1.60 -5.23 -11.55
CA ARG A 149 2.45 -4.39 -10.68
C ARG A 149 3.83 -4.98 -10.45
N MET A 150 3.95 -6.32 -10.32
CA MET A 150 5.26 -6.91 -10.07
C MET A 150 6.27 -6.64 -11.20
N PRO A 151 5.95 -6.86 -12.50
CA PRO A 151 6.91 -6.58 -13.58
C PRO A 151 7.18 -5.08 -13.79
N ARG A 152 6.39 -4.19 -13.19
CA ARG A 152 6.69 -2.75 -13.13
C ARG A 152 7.52 -2.34 -11.92
N ALA A 153 7.53 -3.17 -10.87
CA ALA A 153 8.25 -2.90 -9.62
C ALA A 153 9.66 -3.49 -9.58
N ILE A 154 9.89 -4.64 -10.27
CA ILE A 154 11.16 -5.37 -10.26
C ILE A 154 11.55 -5.81 -11.67
N PRO A 155 12.82 -6.19 -11.93
CA PRO A 155 13.23 -6.72 -13.22
C PRO A 155 12.32 -7.85 -13.72
N LEU A 156 11.93 -7.78 -15.00
CA LEU A 156 10.97 -8.71 -15.61
C LEU A 156 11.35 -10.19 -15.43
N ALA A 157 12.65 -10.52 -15.49
CA ALA A 157 13.12 -11.87 -15.28
C ALA A 157 12.77 -12.41 -13.88
N TRP A 158 12.90 -11.58 -12.85
CA TRP A 158 12.50 -11.92 -11.49
C TRP A 158 10.98 -12.04 -11.34
N ALA A 159 10.22 -11.12 -11.95
CA ALA A 159 8.75 -11.20 -11.94
C ALA A 159 8.26 -12.48 -12.58
N ASN A 160 8.78 -12.85 -13.75
CA ASN A 160 8.45 -14.10 -14.45
C ASN A 160 8.87 -15.33 -13.62
N TYR A 161 10.07 -15.33 -13.06
CA TYR A 161 10.53 -16.43 -12.22
C TYR A 161 9.54 -16.71 -11.07
N LEU A 162 9.22 -15.70 -10.27
CA LEU A 162 8.35 -15.85 -9.11
C LEU A 162 6.91 -16.25 -9.48
N ILE A 163 6.36 -15.65 -10.54
CA ILE A 163 4.98 -15.95 -10.97
C ILE A 163 4.87 -17.33 -11.62
N LEU A 164 5.81 -17.70 -12.50
CA LEU A 164 5.68 -18.91 -13.30
C LEU A 164 6.15 -20.17 -12.54
N THR A 165 7.11 -20.04 -11.63
CA THR A 165 7.59 -21.15 -10.81
C THR A 165 6.83 -21.30 -9.49
N ALA A 166 6.12 -20.23 -9.06
CA ALA A 166 5.53 -20.14 -7.73
C ALA A 166 6.55 -20.23 -6.59
N ASP A 167 7.80 -19.88 -6.86
CA ASP A 167 8.86 -19.84 -5.87
C ASP A 167 8.76 -18.57 -4.99
N GLN A 168 9.57 -18.51 -3.95
CA GLN A 168 9.61 -17.40 -3.01
C GLN A 168 11.02 -16.80 -2.97
N MET A 169 11.09 -15.50 -2.74
CA MET A 169 12.36 -14.83 -2.46
C MET A 169 12.41 -14.35 -1.01
N ASP A 170 13.63 -14.24 -0.50
CA ASP A 170 13.93 -13.68 0.81
C ASP A 170 14.02 -12.15 0.80
N ALA A 171 14.14 -11.57 2.02
CA ALA A 171 14.22 -10.14 2.22
C ALA A 171 15.46 -9.50 1.56
N ASP A 172 16.61 -10.18 1.61
CA ASP A 172 17.87 -9.67 1.03
C ASP A 172 17.77 -9.57 -0.48
N THR A 173 17.22 -10.59 -1.12
CA THR A 173 16.96 -10.57 -2.57
C THR A 173 15.95 -9.48 -2.92
N ALA A 174 14.85 -9.38 -2.16
CA ALA A 174 13.83 -8.35 -2.36
C ALA A 174 14.41 -6.92 -2.25
N PHE A 175 15.32 -6.70 -1.32
CA PHE A 175 16.01 -5.43 -1.17
C PHE A 175 16.99 -5.17 -2.35
N ARG A 176 17.80 -6.15 -2.72
CA ARG A 176 18.75 -6.01 -3.84
C ARG A 176 18.11 -5.69 -5.17
N ILE A 177 16.91 -6.21 -5.43
CA ILE A 177 16.18 -5.96 -6.70
C ILE A 177 15.21 -4.78 -6.63
N GLY A 178 15.15 -4.07 -5.50
CA GLY A 178 14.33 -2.87 -5.32
C GLY A 178 12.85 -3.13 -5.03
N LEU A 179 12.46 -4.36 -4.66
CA LEU A 179 11.08 -4.65 -4.24
C LEU A 179 10.74 -3.95 -2.93
N VAL A 180 11.66 -3.96 -1.99
CA VAL A 180 11.55 -3.25 -0.70
C VAL A 180 12.63 -2.19 -0.56
N SER A 181 12.34 -1.09 0.12
CA SER A 181 13.28 0.02 0.33
C SER A 181 14.14 -0.14 1.58
N HIS A 182 13.69 -0.94 2.56
CA HIS A 182 14.41 -1.16 3.82
C HIS A 182 14.14 -2.58 4.33
N VAL A 183 15.19 -3.17 4.93
CA VAL A 183 15.10 -4.35 5.77
C VAL A 183 15.53 -3.92 7.17
N VAL A 184 14.69 -4.13 8.16
CA VAL A 184 14.93 -3.70 9.55
C VAL A 184 14.60 -4.82 10.54
N PRO A 185 15.23 -4.86 11.71
CA PRO A 185 14.85 -5.80 12.77
C PRO A 185 13.34 -5.73 13.06
N ARG A 186 12.76 -6.85 13.45
CA ARG A 186 11.31 -6.98 13.69
C ARG A 186 10.79 -5.94 14.70
N GLU A 187 11.52 -5.77 15.78
CA GLU A 187 11.21 -4.82 16.85
C GLU A 187 11.22 -3.36 16.38
N GLU A 188 11.92 -3.05 15.29
CA GLU A 188 12.02 -1.70 14.71
C GLU A 188 11.05 -1.46 13.56
N LEU A 189 10.34 -2.50 13.06
CA LEU A 189 9.55 -2.42 11.84
C LEU A 189 8.50 -1.30 11.88
N MET A 190 7.70 -1.27 12.94
CA MET A 190 6.63 -0.28 13.07
C MET A 190 7.16 1.11 13.38
N ASP A 191 8.23 1.23 14.15
CA ASP A 191 8.90 2.51 14.44
C ASP A 191 9.48 3.10 13.14
N ARG A 192 10.09 2.25 12.29
CA ARG A 192 10.59 2.67 10.99
C ARG A 192 9.47 3.10 10.05
N ALA A 193 8.37 2.34 9.99
CA ALA A 193 7.20 2.71 9.21
C ALA A 193 6.63 4.06 9.66
N MET A 194 6.50 4.27 10.96
CA MET A 194 6.00 5.51 11.55
C MET A 194 6.96 6.68 11.30
N ALA A 195 8.27 6.46 11.37
CA ALA A 195 9.26 7.49 11.06
C ALA A 195 9.15 7.95 9.59
N ILE A 196 8.96 7.02 8.65
CA ILE A 196 8.74 7.35 7.23
C ILE A 196 7.41 8.11 7.06
N ALA A 197 6.33 7.65 7.71
CA ALA A 197 5.03 8.31 7.66
C ALA A 197 5.11 9.75 8.19
N ASN A 198 5.78 9.97 9.32
CA ASN A 198 5.98 11.30 9.90
C ASN A 198 6.80 12.21 8.99
N MET A 199 7.87 11.69 8.36
CA MET A 199 8.61 12.43 7.33
C MET A 199 7.70 12.93 6.21
N ILE A 200 6.80 12.10 5.72
CA ILE A 200 5.84 12.46 4.67
C ILE A 200 4.84 13.50 5.20
N CYS A 201 4.36 13.35 6.44
CA CYS A 201 3.42 14.28 7.06
C CYS A 201 3.98 15.69 7.25
N GLU A 202 5.30 15.86 7.31
CA GLU A 202 5.97 17.17 7.33
C GLU A 202 5.99 17.89 5.97
N ARG A 203 5.63 17.22 4.90
CA ARG A 203 5.64 17.77 3.53
C ARG A 203 4.28 18.39 3.19
N GLY A 204 4.23 19.20 2.15
CA GLY A 204 2.98 19.78 1.64
C GLY A 204 2.02 18.70 1.18
N PRO A 205 0.84 18.54 1.82
CA PRO A 205 -0.05 17.40 1.55
C PRO A 205 -0.56 17.36 0.12
N LEU A 206 -0.83 18.52 -0.47
CA LEU A 206 -1.26 18.60 -1.87
C LEU A 206 -0.13 18.21 -2.83
N ALA A 207 1.10 18.63 -2.54
CA ALA A 207 2.27 18.28 -3.35
C ALA A 207 2.56 16.77 -3.32
N VAL A 208 2.45 16.14 -2.15
CA VAL A 208 2.63 14.69 -1.99
C VAL A 208 1.56 13.92 -2.77
N LYS A 209 0.28 14.31 -2.65
CA LYS A 209 -0.83 13.72 -3.41
C LYS A 209 -0.62 13.89 -4.92
N ALA A 210 -0.28 15.09 -5.37
CA ALA A 210 -0.04 15.41 -6.77
C ALA A 210 1.13 14.60 -7.35
N ALA A 211 2.25 14.52 -6.64
CA ALA A 211 3.41 13.72 -7.06
C ALA A 211 3.04 12.22 -7.21
N LYS A 212 2.35 11.63 -6.22
CA LYS A 212 1.90 10.24 -6.31
C LYS A 212 0.94 10.02 -7.49
N GLU A 213 -0.04 10.90 -7.66
CA GLU A 213 -0.99 10.82 -8.80
C GLU A 213 -0.25 10.87 -10.13
N THR A 214 0.68 11.81 -10.28
CA THR A 214 1.46 11.99 -11.51
C THR A 214 2.33 10.78 -11.81
N ILE A 215 3.00 10.20 -10.80
CA ILE A 215 3.78 8.97 -10.95
C ILE A 215 2.89 7.82 -11.43
N ILE A 216 1.77 7.56 -10.74
CA ILE A 216 0.90 6.41 -11.05
C ILE A 216 0.31 6.54 -12.46
N ARG A 217 -0.20 7.72 -12.81
CA ARG A 217 -0.82 7.93 -14.13
C ARG A 217 0.21 8.01 -15.25
N GLY A 218 1.35 8.66 -15.02
CA GLY A 218 2.43 8.80 -15.98
C GLY A 218 3.05 7.46 -16.39
N MET A 219 3.15 6.50 -15.44
CA MET A 219 3.66 5.15 -15.74
C MET A 219 2.78 4.35 -16.73
N ASP A 220 1.55 4.76 -16.95
CA ASP A 220 0.62 4.14 -17.91
C ASP A 220 0.53 4.91 -19.24
N MET A 221 1.34 5.97 -19.41
CA MET A 221 1.35 6.84 -20.58
C MET A 221 2.69 6.76 -21.34
N PRO A 222 2.71 7.04 -22.65
CA PRO A 222 3.94 7.41 -23.35
C PRO A 222 4.58 8.61 -22.64
N LEU A 223 5.92 8.67 -22.59
CA LEU A 223 6.66 9.69 -21.83
C LEU A 223 6.22 11.12 -22.13
N GLU A 224 6.01 11.46 -23.40
CA GLU A 224 5.56 12.79 -23.83
C GLU A 224 4.19 13.17 -23.21
N HIS A 225 3.26 12.22 -23.19
CA HIS A 225 1.95 12.42 -22.56
C HIS A 225 2.05 12.51 -21.03
N GLY A 226 2.95 11.71 -20.42
CA GLY A 226 3.25 11.77 -18.99
C GLY A 226 3.79 13.13 -18.58
N LEU A 227 4.73 13.71 -19.35
CA LEU A 227 5.29 15.05 -19.12
C LEU A 227 4.23 16.14 -19.28
N ALA A 228 3.37 16.06 -20.31
CA ALA A 228 2.25 17.00 -20.47
C ALA A 228 1.24 16.92 -19.32
N TYR A 229 1.01 15.71 -18.78
CA TYR A 229 0.17 15.51 -17.59
C TYR A 229 0.82 16.10 -16.34
N GLU A 230 2.13 15.94 -16.18
CA GLU A 230 2.90 16.55 -15.10
C GLU A 230 2.77 18.07 -15.09
N ASP A 231 2.92 18.72 -16.24
CA ASP A 231 2.74 20.18 -16.39
C ASP A 231 1.33 20.63 -15.98
N LEU A 232 0.31 19.88 -16.37
CA LEU A 232 -1.08 20.16 -15.98
C LEU A 232 -1.28 20.08 -14.45
N VAL A 233 -0.76 19.04 -13.84
CA VAL A 233 -0.88 18.83 -12.38
C VAL A 233 -0.06 19.87 -11.62
N LEU A 234 1.17 20.17 -12.07
CA LEU A 234 2.03 21.20 -11.50
C LEU A 234 1.36 22.57 -11.57
N GLY A 235 0.76 22.93 -12.71
CA GLY A 235 0.04 24.21 -12.87
C GLY A 235 -1.08 24.37 -11.83
N ARG A 236 -1.85 23.31 -11.56
CA ARG A 236 -2.89 23.31 -10.51
C ARG A 236 -2.30 23.45 -9.13
N LEU A 237 -1.20 22.74 -8.83
CA LEU A 237 -0.53 22.79 -7.54
C LEU A 237 0.02 24.18 -7.25
N MET A 238 0.66 24.84 -8.22
CA MET A 238 1.23 26.17 -8.09
C MET A 238 0.21 27.27 -7.81
N ALA A 239 -1.08 27.04 -8.05
CA ALA A 239 -2.17 27.95 -7.71
C ALA A 239 -2.57 27.89 -6.22
N THR A 240 -2.10 26.91 -5.45
CA THR A 240 -2.49 26.68 -4.05
C THR A 240 -1.79 27.62 -3.07
N ASP A 241 -2.36 27.77 -1.87
CA ASP A 241 -1.74 28.55 -0.79
C ASP A 241 -0.48 27.85 -0.27
N ASP A 242 -0.48 26.52 -0.18
CA ASP A 242 0.66 25.72 0.26
C ASP A 242 1.88 25.87 -0.68
N ALA A 243 1.66 26.00 -1.98
CA ALA A 243 2.74 26.23 -2.95
C ALA A 243 3.40 27.60 -2.79
N LYS A 244 2.69 28.60 -2.24
CA LYS A 244 3.24 29.92 -1.92
C LYS A 244 3.94 29.92 -0.55
N GLU A 245 3.40 29.17 0.41
CA GLU A 245 3.94 29.05 1.77
C GLU A 245 5.33 28.41 1.79
N GLY A 246 5.56 27.36 1.02
CA GLY A 246 6.84 26.65 0.98
C GLY A 246 8.03 27.59 0.70
N PRO A 247 8.08 28.28 -0.45
CA PRO A 247 9.13 29.23 -0.78
C PRO A 247 9.24 30.40 0.21
N ARG A 248 8.11 30.89 0.74
CA ARG A 248 8.09 31.95 1.74
C ARG A 248 8.77 31.52 3.05
N ALA A 249 8.37 30.35 3.58
CA ALA A 249 8.96 29.80 4.80
C ALA A 249 10.47 29.54 4.63
N PHE A 250 10.88 29.06 3.44
CA PHE A 250 12.29 28.87 3.11
C PHE A 250 13.08 30.18 3.15
N ALA A 251 12.56 31.26 2.54
CA ALA A 251 13.19 32.58 2.54
C ALA A 251 13.27 33.16 3.95
N GLU A 252 12.26 32.95 4.77
CA GLU A 252 12.17 33.40 6.17
C GLU A 252 12.92 32.47 7.16
N LYS A 253 13.53 31.38 6.69
CA LYS A 253 14.27 30.38 7.50
C LYS A 253 13.44 29.78 8.64
N ARG A 254 12.16 29.55 8.42
CA ARG A 254 11.23 28.91 9.37
C ARG A 254 10.64 27.61 8.79
N LYS A 255 10.02 26.81 9.65
CA LYS A 255 9.22 25.69 9.18
C LYS A 255 7.97 26.16 8.45
N PRO A 256 7.59 25.53 7.31
CA PRO A 256 6.35 25.84 6.61
C PRO A 256 5.12 25.35 7.39
N GLU A 257 4.00 26.06 7.24
CA GLU A 257 2.71 25.70 7.82
C GLU A 257 1.72 25.40 6.70
N TYR A 258 1.69 24.15 6.25
CA TYR A 258 0.82 23.70 5.18
C TYR A 258 -0.62 23.48 5.68
N LYS A 259 -1.60 23.95 4.91
CA LYS A 259 -3.04 23.90 5.23
C LYS A 259 -3.83 22.98 4.31
N GLY A 260 -3.20 22.42 3.29
CA GLY A 260 -3.86 21.54 2.32
C GLY A 260 -4.83 22.27 1.37
N ARG A 261 -4.56 23.53 1.06
CA ARG A 261 -5.40 24.35 0.18
C ARG A 261 -4.60 25.34 -0.67
#